data_01fe142ffeb3139bd9c337ee18c1d104
#
_entry.id   01fe142ffeb3139bd9c337ee18c1d104
#
_cell.length_a   1.000
_cell.length_b   1.000
_cell.length_c   1.000
_cell.angle_alpha   90.00
_cell.angle_beta   90.00
_cell.angle_gamma   90.00
#
_symmetry.space_group_name_H-M   'P 1'
#
loop_
_entity.id
_entity.type
_entity.pdbx_description
1 polymer ?
#
loop_
_entity_poly.entity_id
_entity_poly.type
_entity_poly.pdbx_seq_one_letter_code
_entity_poly.pdbx_strand_id
1 'polypeptide(L)'
;MAEQYDAIIIGAGIIGASVGLELARRGWRTLNVDRLPAAGYGSTSASCAIIRSHYSTLDGTALAFEGYQYWRHWSEHLGVADERGLARFEEVGCAVMKTSSNGYLKSICENLDTLGILWEDWDNETLKKRLPIYDLRSFAPAKLPDNPGFGEATGPAIAGAAFMPQAGYISDPQLATHNVQVAAEAAGAKFRFNTNVTKIRQVDNAVRGITLA
;
A
#
# COMPACT_ATOMS: atom_id res chain seq x y z
N MET A 1 -14.12 26.89 23.73
CA MET A 1 -14.23 27.33 22.31
C MET A 1 -13.97 26.12 21.45
N ALA A 2 -14.67 25.97 20.32
CA ALA A 2 -14.36 24.90 19.36
C ALA A 2 -12.98 25.15 18.73
N GLU A 3 -12.15 24.11 18.67
CA GLU A 3 -10.87 24.21 17.96
C GLU A 3 -11.11 24.34 16.45
N GLN A 4 -10.28 25.13 15.79
CA GLN A 4 -10.38 25.36 14.35
C GLN A 4 -9.18 24.71 13.63
N TYR A 5 -9.47 24.02 12.55
CA TYR A 5 -8.53 23.34 11.68
C TYR A 5 -8.77 23.75 10.23
N ASP A 6 -7.72 23.73 9.43
CA ASP A 6 -7.82 23.97 7.98
C ASP A 6 -8.27 22.69 7.26
N ALA A 7 -7.92 21.51 7.82
CA ALA A 7 -8.43 20.22 7.38
C ALA A 7 -8.67 19.26 8.55
N ILE A 8 -9.75 18.47 8.47
CA ILE A 8 -10.01 17.34 9.35
C ILE A 8 -10.00 16.06 8.51
N ILE A 9 -9.13 15.14 8.85
CA ILE A 9 -8.97 13.84 8.19
C ILE A 9 -9.68 12.77 9.02
N ILE A 10 -10.64 12.08 8.42
CA ILE A 10 -11.36 10.98 9.08
C ILE A 10 -10.65 9.68 8.74
N GLY A 11 -9.97 9.14 9.73
CA GLY A 11 -9.13 7.96 9.65
C GLY A 11 -7.65 8.26 9.87
N ALA A 12 -6.97 7.34 10.57
CA ALA A 12 -5.53 7.38 10.83
C ALA A 12 -4.83 6.08 10.36
N GLY A 13 -5.35 5.43 9.31
CA GLY A 13 -4.61 4.44 8.55
C GLY A 13 -3.50 5.11 7.73
N ILE A 14 -2.71 4.33 6.99
CA ILE A 14 -1.57 4.86 6.23
C ILE A 14 -1.95 6.02 5.31
N ILE A 15 -3.09 5.96 4.62
CA ILE A 15 -3.56 7.02 3.74
C ILE A 15 -3.87 8.29 4.53
N GLY A 16 -4.68 8.19 5.60
CA GLY A 16 -5.07 9.35 6.40
C GLY A 16 -3.88 10.00 7.11
N ALA A 17 -2.98 9.21 7.66
CA ALA A 17 -1.76 9.70 8.30
C ALA A 17 -0.85 10.44 7.29
N SER A 18 -0.68 9.88 6.08
CA SER A 18 0.11 10.52 5.01
C SER A 18 -0.52 11.84 4.54
N VAL A 19 -1.86 11.90 4.40
CA VAL A 19 -2.57 13.16 4.09
C VAL A 19 -2.32 14.20 5.19
N GLY A 20 -2.39 13.78 6.47
CA GLY A 20 -2.08 14.65 7.61
C GLY A 20 -0.66 15.20 7.56
N LEU A 21 0.33 14.34 7.29
CA LEU A 21 1.73 14.72 7.13
C LEU A 21 1.91 15.75 6.01
N GLU A 22 1.40 15.45 4.82
CA GLU A 22 1.61 16.29 3.64
C GLU A 22 0.93 17.65 3.76
N LEU A 23 -0.23 17.74 4.40
CA LEU A 23 -0.90 19.00 4.66
C LEU A 23 -0.18 19.80 5.76
N ALA A 24 0.27 19.14 6.83
CA ALA A 24 1.03 19.80 7.91
C ALA A 24 2.35 20.38 7.39
N ARG A 25 3.07 19.66 6.53
CA ARG A 25 4.28 20.17 5.85
C ARG A 25 4.03 21.42 5.00
N ARG A 26 2.80 21.59 4.51
CA ARG A 26 2.36 22.81 3.80
C ARG A 26 1.86 23.92 4.72
N GLY A 27 2.00 23.75 6.03
CA GLY A 27 1.60 24.74 7.03
C GLY A 27 0.12 24.73 7.41
N TRP A 28 -0.63 23.70 7.02
CA TRP A 28 -2.04 23.56 7.39
C TRP A 28 -2.18 23.00 8.81
N ARG A 29 -3.12 23.56 9.57
CA ARG A 29 -3.53 23.00 10.86
C ARG A 29 -4.43 21.80 10.61
N THR A 30 -3.94 20.60 10.86
CA THR A 30 -4.67 19.37 10.57
C THR A 30 -5.05 18.62 11.84
N LEU A 31 -6.17 17.90 11.78
CA LEU A 31 -6.61 16.96 12.78
C LEU A 31 -6.99 15.63 12.12
N ASN A 32 -6.28 14.56 12.44
CA ASN A 32 -6.71 13.21 12.13
C ASN A 32 -7.59 12.67 13.26
N VAL A 33 -8.75 12.12 12.93
CA VAL A 33 -9.69 11.52 13.91
C VAL A 33 -9.89 10.06 13.56
N ASP A 34 -9.66 9.16 14.51
CA ASP A 34 -9.91 7.74 14.32
C ASP A 34 -10.68 7.14 15.53
N ARG A 35 -11.59 6.23 15.23
CA ARG A 35 -12.33 5.48 16.25
C ARG A 35 -11.47 4.43 16.96
N LEU A 36 -10.38 4.00 16.35
CA LEU A 36 -9.46 3.00 16.85
C LEU A 36 -8.41 3.64 17.79
N PRO A 37 -7.72 2.84 18.61
CA PRO A 37 -6.86 3.37 19.68
C PRO A 37 -5.52 3.90 19.20
N ALA A 38 -5.11 3.61 17.96
CA ALA A 38 -3.82 4.06 17.42
C ALA A 38 -3.83 4.10 15.88
N ALA A 39 -2.86 4.77 15.31
CA ALA A 39 -2.65 4.82 13.88
C ALA A 39 -2.38 3.41 13.28
N GLY A 40 -2.94 3.15 12.11
CA GLY A 40 -2.73 1.90 11.40
C GLY A 40 -3.56 0.70 11.89
N TYR A 41 -4.35 0.81 12.93
CA TYR A 41 -5.10 -0.31 13.54
C TYR A 41 -6.32 -0.80 12.73
N GLY A 42 -6.63 -0.16 11.62
CA GLY A 42 -7.70 -0.58 10.70
C GLY A 42 -7.21 -1.56 9.62
N SER A 43 -7.67 -1.35 8.39
CA SER A 43 -7.28 -2.17 7.23
C SER A 43 -5.78 -2.17 6.96
N THR A 44 -5.06 -1.15 7.41
CA THR A 44 -3.60 -1.06 7.23
C THR A 44 -2.88 -2.20 7.95
N SER A 45 -3.20 -2.48 9.22
CA SER A 45 -2.58 -3.58 9.97
C SER A 45 -2.96 -4.98 9.45
N ALA A 46 -4.09 -5.09 8.74
CA ALA A 46 -4.54 -6.33 8.11
C ALA A 46 -4.01 -6.50 6.67
N SER A 47 -3.20 -5.57 6.19
CA SER A 47 -2.60 -5.60 4.85
C SER A 47 -1.41 -6.56 4.78
N CYS A 48 -1.20 -7.19 3.63
CA CYS A 48 0.06 -7.88 3.30
C CYS A 48 1.23 -6.90 3.08
N ALA A 49 0.98 -5.60 3.10
CA ALA A 49 1.95 -4.52 2.93
C ALA A 49 2.83 -4.63 1.68
N ILE A 50 2.32 -5.21 0.61
CA ILE A 50 3.03 -5.37 -0.66
C ILE A 50 3.17 -4.01 -1.34
N ILE A 51 4.40 -3.69 -1.72
CA ILE A 51 4.75 -2.54 -2.55
C ILE A 51 5.07 -3.04 -3.95
N ARG A 52 4.32 -2.56 -4.93
CA ARG A 52 4.49 -2.95 -6.34
C ARG A 52 4.32 -1.73 -7.25
N SER A 53 4.99 -1.74 -8.39
CA SER A 53 4.97 -0.65 -9.38
C SER A 53 4.20 -1.03 -10.65
N HIS A 54 3.43 -2.12 -10.66
CA HIS A 54 2.71 -2.59 -11.83
C HIS A 54 1.19 -2.51 -11.65
N TYR A 55 0.55 -1.75 -12.54
CA TYR A 55 -0.90 -1.54 -12.56
C TYR A 55 -1.43 -1.55 -13.98
N SER A 56 -2.75 -1.71 -14.13
CA SER A 56 -3.43 -1.81 -15.44
C SER A 56 -3.48 -0.49 -16.22
N THR A 57 -3.22 0.64 -15.55
CA THR A 57 -3.20 1.97 -16.17
C THR A 57 -1.82 2.59 -16.07
N LEU A 58 -1.44 3.39 -17.07
CA LEU A 58 -0.15 4.09 -17.09
C LEU A 58 0.00 5.02 -15.89
N ASP A 59 -1.03 5.85 -15.61
CA ASP A 59 -1.01 6.78 -14.47
C ASP A 59 -0.91 6.06 -13.13
N GLY A 60 -1.61 4.92 -12.97
CA GLY A 60 -1.53 4.10 -11.77
C GLY A 60 -0.15 3.49 -11.58
N THR A 61 0.51 3.08 -12.67
CA THR A 61 1.88 2.58 -12.65
C THR A 61 2.86 3.69 -12.27
N ALA A 62 2.74 4.89 -12.88
CA ALA A 62 3.59 6.03 -12.58
C ALA A 62 3.48 6.46 -11.10
N LEU A 63 2.24 6.61 -10.59
CA LEU A 63 1.98 6.97 -9.19
C LEU A 63 2.53 5.93 -8.20
N ALA A 64 2.37 4.65 -8.53
CA ALA A 64 2.88 3.57 -7.68
C ALA A 64 4.41 3.52 -7.67
N PHE A 65 5.05 3.80 -8.80
CA PHE A 65 6.51 3.88 -8.90
C PHE A 65 7.08 5.10 -8.15
N GLU A 66 6.39 6.22 -8.17
CA GLU A 66 6.72 7.35 -7.30
C GLU A 66 6.62 6.95 -5.82
N GLY A 67 5.52 6.28 -5.43
CA GLY A 67 5.35 5.75 -4.08
C GLY A 67 6.45 4.78 -3.65
N TYR A 68 6.95 3.94 -4.55
CA TYR A 68 8.09 3.05 -4.30
C TYR A 68 9.35 3.85 -3.92
N GLN A 69 9.60 5.02 -4.51
CA GLN A 69 10.76 5.86 -4.16
C GLN A 69 10.66 6.37 -2.72
N TYR A 70 9.47 6.73 -2.23
CA TYR A 70 9.28 7.12 -0.83
C TYR A 70 9.57 5.96 0.14
N TRP A 71 9.15 4.76 -0.17
CA TRP A 71 9.45 3.57 0.63
C TRP A 71 10.94 3.23 0.65
N ARG A 72 11.61 3.36 -0.48
CA ARG A 72 13.05 3.12 -0.60
C ARG A 72 13.88 4.10 0.21
N HIS A 73 13.40 5.35 0.31
CA HIS A 73 14.03 6.43 1.06
C HIS A 73 13.21 6.81 2.31
N TRP A 74 12.67 5.80 3.01
CA TRP A 74 11.68 5.99 4.07
C TRP A 74 12.14 6.93 5.18
N SER A 75 13.37 6.77 5.68
CA SER A 75 13.94 7.64 6.71
C SER A 75 14.05 9.10 6.26
N GLU A 76 14.50 9.32 5.03
CA GLU A 76 14.62 10.64 4.43
C GLU A 76 13.25 11.27 4.19
N HIS A 77 12.29 10.47 3.70
CA HIS A 77 10.92 10.92 3.49
C HIS A 77 10.25 11.36 4.79
N LEU A 78 10.44 10.65 5.88
CA LEU A 78 9.88 11.02 7.18
C LEU A 78 10.59 12.26 7.78
N GLY A 79 11.91 12.34 7.68
CA GLY A 79 12.73 13.43 8.19
C GLY A 79 12.79 13.51 9.72
N VAL A 80 12.33 12.48 10.43
CA VAL A 80 12.31 12.41 11.91
C VAL A 80 12.72 11.02 12.38
N ALA A 81 13.26 10.95 13.59
CA ALA A 81 13.47 9.68 14.28
C ALA A 81 12.20 9.25 15.02
N ASP A 82 11.99 7.94 15.12
CA ASP A 82 10.94 7.34 15.94
C ASP A 82 11.59 6.40 16.97
N GLU A 83 11.24 6.53 18.24
CA GLU A 83 11.79 5.71 19.33
C GLU A 83 11.47 4.21 19.17
N ARG A 84 10.41 3.88 18.44
CA ARG A 84 10.03 2.50 18.08
C ARG A 84 10.85 1.92 16.93
N GLY A 85 11.75 2.73 16.35
CA GLY A 85 12.44 2.42 15.10
C GLY A 85 11.57 2.66 13.88
N LEU A 86 12.13 2.40 12.69
CA LEU A 86 11.44 2.58 11.42
C LEU A 86 11.06 1.23 10.81
N ALA A 87 9.87 1.17 10.21
CA ALA A 87 9.50 0.07 9.34
C ALA A 87 10.48 -0.01 8.16
N ARG A 88 10.81 -1.24 7.75
CA ARG A 88 11.75 -1.47 6.65
C ARG A 88 11.01 -1.85 5.38
N PHE A 89 11.47 -1.33 4.28
CA PHE A 89 11.10 -1.84 2.97
C PHE A 89 12.04 -2.99 2.59
N GLU A 90 11.49 -4.19 2.48
CA GLU A 90 12.22 -5.39 2.04
C GLU A 90 12.05 -5.51 0.52
N GLU A 91 13.05 -5.03 -0.22
CA GLU A 91 13.05 -5.00 -1.69
C GLU A 91 13.44 -6.37 -2.26
N VAL A 92 12.50 -7.29 -2.27
CA VAL A 92 12.67 -8.69 -2.71
C VAL A 92 12.17 -8.97 -4.12
N GLY A 93 11.60 -7.96 -4.78
CA GLY A 93 10.94 -8.09 -6.06
C GLY A 93 9.52 -8.67 -5.96
N CYS A 94 8.86 -8.75 -7.12
CA CYS A 94 7.53 -9.34 -7.28
C CYS A 94 7.48 -10.17 -8.57
N ALA A 95 7.16 -11.44 -8.47
CA ALA A 95 6.94 -12.32 -9.62
C ALA A 95 5.44 -12.51 -9.86
N VAL A 96 4.96 -12.11 -11.04
CA VAL A 96 3.57 -12.32 -11.47
C VAL A 96 3.54 -13.46 -12.46
N MET A 97 2.95 -14.59 -12.05
CA MET A 97 2.89 -15.82 -12.85
C MET A 97 2.05 -15.60 -14.12
N LYS A 98 2.56 -16.03 -15.27
CA LYS A 98 1.84 -15.97 -16.56
C LYS A 98 0.89 -17.15 -16.67
N THR A 99 -0.41 -16.87 -16.59
CA THR A 99 -1.46 -17.86 -16.66
C THR A 99 -2.36 -17.61 -17.87
N SER A 100 -3.20 -18.58 -18.24
CA SER A 100 -4.19 -18.40 -19.31
C SER A 100 -5.26 -17.35 -18.99
N SER A 101 -5.43 -16.99 -17.71
CA SER A 101 -6.44 -16.04 -17.23
C SER A 101 -5.96 -14.61 -17.06
N ASN A 102 -4.64 -14.33 -17.17
CA ASN A 102 -4.10 -12.99 -16.97
C ASN A 102 -3.41 -12.40 -18.21
N GLY A 103 -4.00 -12.58 -19.38
CA GLY A 103 -3.50 -11.98 -20.63
C GLY A 103 -3.31 -10.47 -20.60
N TYR A 104 -3.96 -9.77 -19.67
CA TYR A 104 -3.76 -8.34 -19.38
C TYR A 104 -2.35 -8.01 -18.88
N LEU A 105 -1.56 -9.01 -18.46
CA LEU A 105 -0.18 -8.79 -17.99
C LEU A 105 0.70 -8.20 -19.09
N LYS A 106 0.41 -8.48 -20.35
CA LYS A 106 1.12 -7.88 -21.49
C LYS A 106 1.02 -6.35 -21.46
N SER A 107 -0.18 -5.80 -21.32
CA SER A 107 -0.37 -4.33 -21.25
C SER A 107 0.26 -3.71 -20.00
N ILE A 108 0.35 -4.46 -18.91
CA ILE A 108 1.08 -4.00 -17.71
C ILE A 108 2.57 -3.89 -18.02
N CYS A 109 3.19 -4.89 -18.68
CA CYS A 109 4.59 -4.83 -19.08
C CYS A 109 4.85 -3.66 -20.07
N GLU A 110 3.94 -3.41 -21.02
CA GLU A 110 4.01 -2.26 -21.92
C GLU A 110 3.98 -0.91 -21.16
N ASN A 111 3.20 -0.79 -20.08
CA ASN A 111 3.22 0.38 -19.22
C ASN A 111 4.57 0.54 -18.49
N LEU A 112 5.16 -0.56 -18.01
CA LEU A 112 6.48 -0.54 -17.38
C LEU A 112 7.55 -0.07 -18.37
N ASP A 113 7.56 -0.61 -19.60
CA ASP A 113 8.47 -0.22 -20.67
C ASP A 113 8.34 1.27 -21.00
N THR A 114 7.10 1.77 -21.11
CA THR A 114 6.81 3.18 -21.41
C THR A 114 7.38 4.12 -20.34
N LEU A 115 7.39 3.69 -19.08
CA LEU A 115 7.90 4.48 -17.94
C LEU A 115 9.36 4.19 -17.61
N GLY A 116 10.03 3.28 -18.33
CA GLY A 116 11.40 2.87 -18.04
C GLY A 116 11.56 2.13 -16.72
N ILE A 117 10.50 1.47 -16.23
CA ILE A 117 10.52 0.67 -14.99
C ILE A 117 11.01 -0.74 -15.32
N LEU A 118 12.00 -1.22 -14.57
CA LEU A 118 12.63 -2.50 -14.82
C LEU A 118 11.68 -3.68 -14.60
N TRP A 119 11.68 -4.61 -15.52
CA TRP A 119 11.06 -5.92 -15.37
C TRP A 119 11.82 -6.96 -16.21
N GLU A 120 11.67 -8.22 -15.86
CA GLU A 120 12.31 -9.36 -16.53
C GLU A 120 11.23 -10.36 -16.96
N ASP A 121 11.39 -10.91 -18.15
CA ASP A 121 10.57 -12.03 -18.63
C ASP A 121 11.23 -13.35 -18.23
N TRP A 122 10.66 -14.06 -17.27
CA TRP A 122 11.15 -15.34 -16.82
C TRP A 122 10.37 -16.49 -17.48
N ASP A 123 11.10 -17.41 -18.09
CA ASP A 123 10.58 -18.71 -18.49
C ASP A 123 10.47 -19.65 -17.28
N ASN A 124 9.93 -20.86 -17.50
CA ASN A 124 9.74 -21.86 -16.43
C ASN A 124 11.07 -22.37 -15.87
N GLU A 125 12.14 -22.43 -16.65
CA GLU A 125 13.46 -22.85 -16.20
C GLU A 125 14.03 -21.82 -15.21
N THR A 126 14.03 -20.56 -15.60
CA THR A 126 14.46 -19.44 -14.77
C THR A 126 13.62 -19.34 -13.50
N LEU A 127 12.28 -19.43 -13.65
CA LEU A 127 11.34 -19.37 -12.52
C LEU A 127 11.60 -20.50 -11.52
N LYS A 128 11.77 -21.74 -11.99
CA LYS A 128 12.05 -22.88 -11.11
C LYS A 128 13.41 -22.78 -10.41
N LYS A 129 14.42 -22.21 -11.10
CA LYS A 129 15.73 -21.95 -10.52
C LYS A 129 15.71 -20.89 -9.44
N ARG A 130 14.95 -19.80 -9.67
CA ARG A 130 14.85 -18.66 -8.74
C ARG A 130 13.91 -18.95 -7.56
N LEU A 131 12.82 -19.67 -7.81
CA LEU A 131 11.78 -19.99 -6.85
C LEU A 131 11.52 -21.51 -6.82
N PRO A 132 12.43 -22.33 -6.34
CA PRO A 132 12.39 -23.80 -6.45
C PRO A 132 11.22 -24.46 -5.68
N ILE A 133 10.65 -23.76 -4.71
CA ILE A 133 9.54 -24.25 -3.89
C ILE A 133 8.18 -24.23 -4.62
N TYR A 134 8.06 -23.43 -5.73
CA TYR A 134 6.79 -23.30 -6.42
C TYR A 134 6.50 -24.49 -7.32
N ASP A 135 5.25 -24.95 -7.29
CA ASP A 135 4.70 -25.85 -8.30
C ASP A 135 4.21 -25.00 -9.47
N LEU A 136 4.77 -25.27 -10.64
CA LEU A 136 4.48 -24.49 -11.85
C LEU A 136 3.25 -24.99 -12.63
N ARG A 137 2.57 -26.03 -12.16
CA ARG A 137 1.33 -26.50 -12.79
C ARG A 137 0.20 -25.49 -12.60
N SER A 138 -0.78 -25.52 -13.48
CA SER A 138 -1.96 -24.65 -13.36
C SER A 138 -2.95 -25.21 -12.34
N PHE A 139 -3.49 -24.34 -11.49
CA PHE A 139 -4.49 -24.65 -10.46
C PHE A 139 -5.78 -23.81 -10.60
N ALA A 140 -5.93 -23.10 -11.72
CA ALA A 140 -7.12 -22.31 -12.00
C ALA A 140 -8.27 -23.18 -12.56
N PRO A 141 -9.55 -22.87 -12.26
CA PRO A 141 -9.98 -21.85 -11.30
C PRO A 141 -9.69 -22.25 -9.85
N ALA A 142 -9.53 -21.23 -8.98
CA ALA A 142 -9.30 -21.46 -7.56
C ALA A 142 -10.45 -22.26 -6.92
N LYS A 143 -10.11 -23.24 -6.09
CA LYS A 143 -11.05 -24.08 -5.34
C LYS A 143 -10.92 -23.81 -3.85
N LEU A 144 -12.00 -23.93 -3.11
CA LEU A 144 -12.00 -23.83 -1.66
C LEU A 144 -11.41 -25.09 -1.02
N PRO A 145 -10.87 -25.03 0.21
CA PRO A 145 -10.26 -26.18 0.90
C PRO A 145 -11.20 -27.38 1.11
N ASP A 146 -12.50 -27.16 1.19
CA ASP A 146 -13.54 -28.18 1.31
C ASP A 146 -13.93 -28.85 -0.01
N ASN A 147 -13.44 -28.34 -1.13
CA ASN A 147 -13.69 -28.93 -2.45
C ASN A 147 -12.80 -30.17 -2.63
N PRO A 148 -13.36 -31.34 -3.05
CA PRO A 148 -12.59 -32.57 -3.25
C PRO A 148 -11.39 -32.46 -4.19
N GLY A 149 -11.43 -31.51 -5.13
CA GLY A 149 -10.33 -31.22 -6.05
C GLY A 149 -9.39 -30.09 -5.59
N PHE A 150 -9.45 -29.69 -4.32
CA PHE A 150 -8.51 -28.69 -3.79
C PHE A 150 -7.07 -29.20 -3.84
N GLY A 151 -6.15 -28.38 -4.36
CA GLY A 151 -4.74 -28.75 -4.49
C GLY A 151 -4.42 -29.66 -5.70
N GLU A 152 -5.42 -30.07 -6.48
CA GLU A 152 -5.20 -30.82 -7.71
C GLU A 152 -4.91 -29.88 -8.88
N ALA A 153 -3.88 -30.21 -9.65
CA ALA A 153 -3.56 -29.45 -10.85
C ALA A 153 -4.68 -29.60 -11.89
N THR A 154 -5.06 -28.48 -12.51
CA THR A 154 -6.16 -28.40 -13.47
C THR A 154 -5.70 -28.31 -14.92
N GLY A 155 -4.39 -28.20 -15.17
CA GLY A 155 -3.84 -28.02 -16.49
C GLY A 155 -2.33 -28.10 -16.56
N PRO A 156 -1.75 -27.83 -17.74
CA PRO A 156 -0.30 -27.84 -17.94
C PRO A 156 0.41 -26.76 -17.10
N ALA A 157 1.73 -26.74 -17.17
CA ALA A 157 2.53 -25.69 -16.55
C ALA A 157 2.12 -24.29 -17.06
N ILE A 158 2.25 -23.30 -16.18
CA ILE A 158 2.14 -21.88 -16.53
C ILE A 158 3.23 -21.49 -17.55
N ALA A 159 3.12 -20.30 -18.13
CA ALA A 159 4.06 -19.85 -19.18
C ALA A 159 5.29 -19.07 -18.61
N GLY A 160 5.58 -19.18 -17.32
CA GLY A 160 6.65 -18.43 -16.68
C GLY A 160 6.10 -17.29 -15.80
N ALA A 161 6.89 -16.23 -15.62
CA ALA A 161 6.51 -15.04 -14.83
C ALA A 161 7.05 -13.74 -15.44
N ALA A 162 6.38 -12.63 -15.16
CA ALA A 162 7.00 -11.31 -15.26
C ALA A 162 7.53 -10.96 -13.86
N PHE A 163 8.81 -10.66 -13.76
CA PHE A 163 9.47 -10.30 -12.50
C PHE A 163 9.80 -8.81 -12.48
N MET A 164 9.35 -8.11 -11.46
CA MET A 164 9.63 -6.71 -11.21
C MET A 164 10.59 -6.61 -10.01
N PRO A 165 11.88 -6.30 -10.21
CA PRO A 165 12.84 -6.20 -9.10
C PRO A 165 12.54 -5.05 -8.14
N GLN A 166 11.97 -3.95 -8.66
CA GLN A 166 11.63 -2.75 -7.91
C GLN A 166 10.25 -2.91 -7.24
N ALA A 167 10.13 -3.92 -6.40
CA ALA A 167 8.96 -4.28 -5.63
C ALA A 167 9.36 -5.02 -4.35
N GLY A 168 8.42 -5.19 -3.42
CA GLY A 168 8.69 -5.90 -2.17
C GLY A 168 7.56 -5.75 -1.16
N TYR A 169 7.90 -5.63 0.11
CA TYR A 169 6.91 -5.46 1.16
C TYR A 169 7.46 -4.64 2.34
N ILE A 170 6.57 -4.07 3.11
CA ILE A 170 6.91 -3.37 4.35
C ILE A 170 6.87 -4.34 5.51
N SER A 171 7.94 -4.39 6.31
CA SER A 171 8.13 -5.34 7.41
C SER A 171 7.02 -5.28 8.47
N ASP A 172 6.47 -4.09 8.71
CA ASP A 172 5.37 -3.86 9.64
C ASP A 172 4.52 -2.65 9.17
N PRO A 173 3.34 -2.87 8.60
CA PRO A 173 2.48 -1.79 8.09
C PRO A 173 1.91 -0.90 9.20
N GLN A 174 1.76 -1.43 10.41
CA GLN A 174 1.30 -0.64 11.56
C GLN A 174 2.41 0.29 12.04
N LEU A 175 3.63 -0.21 12.19
CA LEU A 175 4.80 0.60 12.53
C LEU A 175 5.04 1.68 11.46
N ALA A 176 4.93 1.35 10.17
CA ALA A 176 5.04 2.32 9.10
C ALA A 176 4.04 3.47 9.25
N THR A 177 2.78 3.15 9.62
CA THR A 177 1.76 4.18 9.85
C THR A 177 2.05 5.02 11.09
N HIS A 178 2.58 4.39 12.15
CA HIS A 178 3.03 5.11 13.35
C HIS A 178 4.19 6.06 13.01
N ASN A 179 5.16 5.62 12.21
CA ASN A 179 6.25 6.49 11.76
C ASN A 179 5.72 7.73 11.01
N VAL A 180 4.71 7.55 10.13
CA VAL A 180 4.04 8.69 9.45
C VAL A 180 3.33 9.59 10.46
N GLN A 181 2.64 9.03 11.46
CA GLN A 181 2.02 9.81 12.53
C GLN A 181 3.06 10.66 13.25
N VAL A 182 4.18 10.08 13.70
CA VAL A 182 5.26 10.81 14.39
C VAL A 182 5.80 11.95 13.54
N ALA A 183 6.03 11.70 12.24
CA ALA A 183 6.46 12.73 11.31
C ALA A 183 5.40 13.84 11.12
N ALA A 184 4.13 13.47 11.06
CA ALA A 184 3.03 14.42 10.93
C ALA A 184 2.89 15.30 12.18
N GLU A 185 3.00 14.71 13.37
CA GLU A 185 2.96 15.45 14.65
C GLU A 185 4.15 16.38 14.79
N ALA A 186 5.34 15.97 14.38
CA ALA A 186 6.53 16.82 14.32
C ALA A 186 6.35 18.01 13.36
N ALA A 187 5.55 17.84 12.29
CA ALA A 187 5.18 18.91 11.35
C ALA A 187 3.96 19.74 11.84
N GLY A 188 3.38 19.44 13.02
CA GLY A 188 2.28 20.22 13.63
C GLY A 188 0.88 19.62 13.43
N ALA A 189 0.74 18.44 12.83
CA ALA A 189 -0.53 17.73 12.78
C ALA A 189 -0.98 17.29 14.18
N LYS A 190 -2.31 17.15 14.37
CA LYS A 190 -2.88 16.54 15.57
C LYS A 190 -3.57 15.24 15.24
N PHE A 191 -3.52 14.30 16.18
CA PHE A 191 -4.24 13.03 16.12
C PHE A 191 -5.16 12.88 17.33
N ARG A 192 -6.38 12.36 17.09
CA ARG A 192 -7.36 12.04 18.12
C ARG A 192 -7.90 10.65 17.89
N PHE A 193 -7.50 9.73 18.75
CA PHE A 193 -7.92 8.34 18.74
C PHE A 193 -9.11 8.08 19.65
N ASN A 194 -9.67 6.86 19.61
CA ASN A 194 -10.85 6.45 20.39
C ASN A 194 -12.02 7.42 20.21
N THR A 195 -12.15 8.01 19.03
CA THR A 195 -13.12 9.08 18.76
C THR A 195 -13.88 8.77 17.48
N ASN A 196 -15.18 8.56 17.59
CA ASN A 196 -16.04 8.27 16.45
C ASN A 196 -16.64 9.55 15.85
N VAL A 197 -16.50 9.71 14.54
CA VAL A 197 -17.16 10.78 13.78
C VAL A 197 -18.54 10.31 13.39
N THR A 198 -19.58 10.98 13.91
CA THR A 198 -20.98 10.62 13.67
C THR A 198 -21.62 11.43 12.56
N LYS A 199 -21.11 12.62 12.28
CA LYS A 199 -21.69 13.50 11.24
C LYS A 199 -20.64 14.49 10.70
N ILE A 200 -20.68 14.72 9.39
CA ILE A 200 -20.05 15.88 8.74
C ILE A 200 -21.08 16.99 8.69
N ARG A 201 -20.78 18.13 9.31
CA ARG A 201 -21.67 19.29 9.33
C ARG A 201 -21.46 20.15 8.09
N GLN A 202 -22.53 20.40 7.38
CA GLN A 202 -22.55 21.27 6.21
C GLN A 202 -23.53 22.41 6.43
N VAL A 203 -23.16 23.59 6.00
CA VAL A 203 -24.00 24.81 5.96
C VAL A 203 -23.70 25.50 4.65
N ASP A 204 -24.70 25.84 3.88
CA ASP A 204 -24.60 26.55 2.59
C ASP A 204 -23.58 25.87 1.61
N ASN A 205 -23.73 24.55 1.44
CA ASN A 205 -22.85 23.70 0.62
C ASN A 205 -21.37 23.70 1.03
N ALA A 206 -21.01 24.22 2.19
CA ALA A 206 -19.65 24.20 2.72
C ALA A 206 -19.56 23.32 3.97
N VAL A 207 -18.47 22.53 4.07
CA VAL A 207 -18.16 21.78 5.29
C VAL A 207 -17.75 22.77 6.38
N ARG A 208 -18.39 22.65 7.54
CA ARG A 208 -18.16 23.51 8.73
C ARG A 208 -17.61 22.76 9.92
N GLY A 209 -17.37 21.47 9.80
CA GLY A 209 -16.79 20.64 10.83
C GLY A 209 -17.40 19.26 10.92
N ILE A 210 -17.10 18.57 12.01
CA ILE A 210 -17.60 17.23 12.32
C ILE A 210 -18.31 17.22 13.68
N THR A 211 -19.14 16.20 13.90
CA THR A 211 -19.69 15.87 15.21
C THR A 211 -19.03 14.57 15.68
N LEU A 212 -18.59 14.57 16.92
CA LEU A 212 -17.94 13.44 17.57
C LEU A 212 -18.91 12.75 18.54
N ALA A 213 -18.75 11.43 18.72
CA ALA A 213 -19.39 10.66 19.80
C ALA A 213 -18.36 10.35 20.88
#